data_18a7b85a31138f3c6810debe9a724b8d
#
_entry.id   18a7b85a31138f3c6810debe9a724b8d
#
_cell.length_a   1.000
_cell.length_b   1.000
_cell.length_c   1.000
_cell.angle_alpha   90.00
_cell.angle_beta   90.00
_cell.angle_gamma   90.00
#
_symmetry.space_group_name_H-M   'P 1'
#
loop_
_entity.id
_entity.type
_entity.pdbx_description
1 polymer ?
#
loop_
_entity_poly.entity_id
_entity_poly.type
_entity_poly.pdbx_seq_one_letter_code
_entity_poly.pdbx_strand_id
1 'polypeptide(L)'
;MGRDTPVAPAGPDLGRPDARAVFVTQWYVPDRAAGTRLLDEVADAWRAADPPDGLLAFHAHLSTDGDTVLAYAQARDPDAYRPFVRSLRGAARAEPVEYRLRRGVVLASSARPPGCAVVATFDVDGAERQDRIIESVVGALDGAPADQHRGMLSAHFHTSTDGSRVLNYARWTSDEAHEAFLAGATRRATLRATGATPGVRPIGFKRYHLHHAIDLGRSRTGRDRSTS
;
A
#
# COMPACT_ATOMS: atom_id res chain seq x y z
N MET A 1 20.10 31.97 -4.93
CA MET A 1 20.31 30.71 -4.21
C MET A 1 18.92 30.13 -3.88
N GLY A 2 18.34 29.39 -4.85
CA GLY A 2 17.04 28.74 -4.68
C GLY A 2 17.22 27.60 -3.68
N ARG A 3 16.46 27.62 -2.60
CA ARG A 3 16.34 26.44 -1.72
C ARG A 3 15.51 25.42 -2.49
N ASP A 4 16.13 24.32 -2.90
CA ASP A 4 15.41 23.15 -3.35
C ASP A 4 14.47 22.72 -2.22
N THR A 5 13.18 23.00 -2.40
CA THR A 5 12.15 22.45 -1.50
C THR A 5 12.18 20.94 -1.72
N PRO A 6 12.42 20.13 -0.68
CA PRO A 6 12.42 18.69 -0.84
C PRO A 6 11.06 18.27 -1.41
N VAL A 7 11.09 17.66 -2.58
CA VAL A 7 9.89 17.07 -3.20
C VAL A 7 9.38 16.01 -2.22
N ALA A 8 8.12 16.14 -1.80
CA ALA A 8 7.51 15.16 -0.92
C ALA A 8 7.65 13.76 -1.55
N PRO A 9 8.01 12.74 -0.77
CA PRO A 9 8.21 11.40 -1.30
C PRO A 9 6.94 10.93 -2.02
N ALA A 10 7.11 10.45 -3.24
CA ALA A 10 6.01 9.89 -4.00
C ALA A 10 5.61 8.53 -3.38
N GLY A 11 4.31 8.29 -3.23
CA GLY A 11 3.80 6.99 -2.81
C GLY A 11 4.09 5.89 -3.84
N PRO A 12 3.75 4.63 -3.53
CA PRO A 12 4.03 3.51 -4.43
C PRO A 12 3.36 3.71 -5.80
N ASP A 13 4.06 3.36 -6.87
CA ASP A 13 3.41 3.14 -8.17
C ASP A 13 2.65 1.81 -8.11
N LEU A 14 1.36 1.90 -7.76
CA LEU A 14 0.52 0.73 -7.51
C LEU A 14 0.23 -0.08 -8.76
N GLY A 15 0.36 0.52 -9.94
CA GLY A 15 0.11 -0.11 -11.23
C GLY A 15 1.36 -0.47 -12.01
N ARG A 16 2.57 -0.36 -11.42
CA ARG A 16 3.80 -0.62 -12.15
C ARG A 16 3.85 -2.04 -12.74
N PRO A 17 4.13 -2.17 -14.04
CA PRO A 17 3.95 -3.44 -14.75
C PRO A 17 5.02 -4.49 -14.44
N ASP A 18 6.17 -4.08 -13.91
CA ASP A 18 7.27 -4.97 -13.55
C ASP A 18 7.18 -5.53 -12.12
N ALA A 19 6.20 -5.08 -11.30
CA ALA A 19 5.95 -5.66 -9.99
C ALA A 19 5.13 -6.96 -10.11
N ARG A 20 5.77 -8.09 -9.85
CA ARG A 20 5.14 -9.41 -9.86
C ARG A 20 4.57 -9.80 -8.50
N ALA A 21 5.08 -9.19 -7.44
CA ALA A 21 4.60 -9.38 -6.09
C ALA A 21 4.66 -8.08 -5.29
N VAL A 22 3.78 -8.02 -4.32
CA VAL A 22 3.71 -6.98 -3.28
C VAL A 22 3.75 -7.68 -1.94
N PHE A 23 4.64 -7.22 -1.07
CA PHE A 23 4.77 -7.72 0.30
C PHE A 23 4.28 -6.66 1.27
N VAL A 24 3.29 -7.00 2.07
CA VAL A 24 2.70 -6.08 3.05
C VAL A 24 2.87 -6.63 4.45
N THR A 25 3.39 -5.79 5.33
CA THR A 25 3.51 -6.06 6.76
C THR A 25 2.89 -4.93 7.55
N GLN A 26 2.17 -5.27 8.61
CA GLN A 26 1.63 -4.31 9.57
C GLN A 26 2.10 -4.66 10.97
N TRP A 27 2.42 -3.64 11.77
CA TRP A 27 2.77 -3.76 13.18
C TRP A 27 1.94 -2.80 14.01
N TYR A 28 1.48 -3.27 15.15
CA TYR A 28 0.96 -2.39 16.18
C TYR A 28 2.11 -1.76 16.95
N VAL A 29 1.99 -0.49 17.26
CA VAL A 29 2.95 0.28 18.03
C VAL A 29 2.22 1.00 19.17
N PRO A 30 2.87 1.22 20.33
CA PRO A 30 2.19 1.82 21.48
C PRO A 30 1.78 3.28 21.26
N ASP A 31 2.52 4.01 20.43
CA ASP A 31 2.26 5.42 20.13
C ASP A 31 2.95 5.86 18.83
N ARG A 32 2.62 7.06 18.37
CA ARG A 32 3.19 7.69 17.17
C ARG A 32 4.72 7.79 17.21
N ALA A 33 5.29 8.12 18.37
CA ALA A 33 6.74 8.29 18.49
C ALA A 33 7.47 6.94 18.32
N ALA A 34 6.91 5.87 18.90
CA ALA A 34 7.42 4.51 18.69
C ALA A 34 7.27 4.08 17.23
N GLY A 35 6.14 4.40 16.59
CA GLY A 35 5.93 4.13 15.17
C GLY A 35 6.93 4.85 14.26
N THR A 36 7.17 6.13 14.51
CA THR A 36 8.17 6.93 13.78
C THR A 36 9.56 6.32 13.92
N ARG A 37 10.02 6.02 15.15
CA ARG A 37 11.32 5.40 15.37
C ARG A 37 11.46 4.05 14.64
N LEU A 38 10.44 3.20 14.73
CA LEU A 38 10.45 1.91 14.03
C LEU A 38 10.56 2.07 12.51
N LEU A 39 9.83 3.01 11.92
CA LEU A 39 9.88 3.27 10.47
C LEU A 39 11.23 3.83 10.05
N ASP A 40 11.84 4.71 10.85
CA ASP A 40 13.17 5.26 10.60
C ASP A 40 14.23 4.13 10.66
N GLU A 41 14.21 3.28 11.68
CA GLU A 41 15.10 2.13 11.82
C GLU A 41 14.99 1.16 10.64
N VAL A 42 13.76 0.84 10.22
CA VAL A 42 13.51 -0.05 9.08
C VAL A 42 14.02 0.58 7.78
N ALA A 43 13.72 1.86 7.55
CA ALA A 43 14.17 2.55 6.35
C ALA A 43 15.70 2.68 6.28
N ASP A 44 16.35 2.93 7.41
CA ASP A 44 17.81 2.99 7.49
C ASP A 44 18.44 1.62 7.25
N ALA A 45 17.86 0.53 7.78
CA ALA A 45 18.29 -0.81 7.48
C ALA A 45 18.19 -1.15 5.98
N TRP A 46 17.12 -0.72 5.33
CA TRP A 46 16.96 -0.88 3.88
C TRP A 46 17.98 -0.08 3.07
N ARG A 47 18.29 1.16 3.48
CA ARG A 47 19.29 2.02 2.80
C ARG A 47 20.72 1.52 3.00
N ALA A 48 21.01 0.98 4.18
CA ALA A 48 22.34 0.47 4.52
C ALA A 48 22.66 -0.90 3.90
N ALA A 49 21.61 -1.65 3.54
CA ALA A 49 21.75 -2.95 2.88
C ALA A 49 22.00 -2.77 1.38
N ASP A 50 22.42 -3.84 0.70
CA ASP A 50 22.50 -3.92 -0.75
C ASP A 50 21.34 -4.78 -1.27
N PRO A 51 20.16 -4.19 -1.57
CA PRO A 51 18.98 -4.93 -2.00
C PRO A 51 19.25 -5.62 -3.33
N PRO A 52 18.79 -6.87 -3.52
CA PRO A 52 18.94 -7.56 -4.79
C PRO A 52 18.12 -6.89 -5.90
N ASP A 53 18.55 -7.04 -7.16
CA ASP A 53 17.92 -6.44 -8.35
C ASP A 53 16.42 -6.77 -8.50
N GLY A 54 15.98 -7.85 -7.89
CA GLY A 54 14.58 -8.28 -7.88
C GLY A 54 13.65 -7.41 -7.06
N LEU A 55 14.18 -6.57 -6.15
CA LEU A 55 13.39 -5.61 -5.35
C LEU A 55 13.29 -4.28 -6.10
N LEU A 56 12.08 -3.69 -6.08
CA LEU A 56 11.76 -2.52 -6.89
C LEU A 56 11.53 -1.26 -6.07
N ALA A 57 10.84 -1.38 -4.95
CA ALA A 57 10.53 -0.24 -4.09
C ALA A 57 10.10 -0.69 -2.70
N PHE A 58 10.31 0.20 -1.73
CA PHE A 58 9.84 0.05 -0.36
C PHE A 58 9.19 1.35 0.11
N HIS A 59 8.00 1.23 0.69
CA HIS A 59 7.25 2.35 1.23
C HIS A 59 6.80 2.04 2.65
N ALA A 60 7.09 2.96 3.55
CA ALA A 60 6.76 2.86 4.96
C ALA A 60 5.75 3.94 5.34
N HIS A 61 4.71 3.55 6.06
CA HIS A 61 3.57 4.41 6.38
C HIS A 61 3.26 4.35 7.86
N LEU A 62 2.83 5.49 8.40
CA LEU A 62 2.31 5.61 9.78
C LEU A 62 0.82 5.89 9.73
N SER A 63 0.04 5.17 10.52
CA SER A 63 -1.40 5.41 10.63
C SER A 63 -1.71 6.79 11.23
N THR A 64 -2.83 7.38 10.84
CA THR A 64 -3.23 8.71 11.30
C THR A 64 -3.53 8.77 12.79
N ASP A 65 -3.95 7.65 13.39
CA ASP A 65 -4.11 7.48 14.84
C ASP A 65 -2.80 7.15 15.57
N GLY A 66 -1.74 6.81 14.84
CA GLY A 66 -0.39 6.62 15.38
C GLY A 66 -0.13 5.29 16.07
N ASP A 67 -1.06 4.33 15.98
CA ASP A 67 -0.98 3.02 16.65
C ASP A 67 -0.52 1.87 15.73
N THR A 68 -0.37 2.14 14.42
CA THR A 68 -0.04 1.10 13.43
C THR A 68 0.94 1.65 12.39
N VAL A 69 1.92 0.85 12.03
CA VAL A 69 2.80 1.09 10.89
C VAL A 69 2.56 0.05 9.81
N LEU A 70 2.77 0.43 8.55
CA LEU A 70 2.61 -0.43 7.40
C LEU A 70 3.82 -0.30 6.48
N ALA A 71 4.41 -1.44 6.13
CA ALA A 71 5.40 -1.55 5.07
C ALA A 71 4.74 -2.15 3.82
N TYR A 72 5.03 -1.55 2.67
CA TYR A 72 4.58 -1.97 1.35
C TYR A 72 5.79 -2.05 0.43
N ALA A 73 6.21 -3.25 0.08
CA ALA A 73 7.35 -3.49 -0.80
C ALA A 73 6.90 -4.11 -2.12
N GLN A 74 7.51 -3.69 -3.22
CA GLN A 74 7.26 -4.21 -4.55
C GLN A 74 8.47 -5.00 -5.05
N ALA A 75 8.22 -6.16 -5.65
CA ALA A 75 9.27 -7.03 -6.18
C ALA A 75 8.93 -7.52 -7.59
N ARG A 76 9.96 -7.52 -8.45
CA ARG A 76 9.95 -8.21 -9.75
C ARG A 76 10.21 -9.70 -9.55
N ASP A 77 11.10 -10.02 -8.60
CA ASP A 77 11.40 -11.37 -8.20
C ASP A 77 10.87 -11.60 -6.77
N PRO A 78 9.76 -12.37 -6.62
CA PRO A 78 9.19 -12.65 -5.31
C PRO A 78 10.13 -13.38 -4.36
N ASP A 79 11.00 -14.25 -4.90
CA ASP A 79 11.90 -15.08 -4.11
C ASP A 79 13.05 -14.28 -3.48
N ALA A 80 13.34 -13.09 -4.03
CA ALA A 80 14.38 -12.19 -3.50
C ALA A 80 13.99 -11.52 -2.18
N TYR A 81 12.69 -11.32 -1.89
CA TYR A 81 12.24 -10.50 -0.77
C TYR A 81 12.52 -11.12 0.60
N ARG A 82 12.04 -12.36 0.84
CA ARG A 82 12.15 -12.98 2.18
C ARG A 82 13.60 -13.19 2.64
N PRO A 83 14.54 -13.70 1.80
CA PRO A 83 15.95 -13.80 2.19
C PRO A 83 16.56 -12.43 2.51
N PHE A 84 16.25 -11.40 1.72
CA PHE A 84 16.73 -10.05 1.94
C PHE A 84 16.25 -9.49 3.28
N VAL A 85 14.94 -9.51 3.55
CA VAL A 85 14.39 -8.99 4.81
C VAL A 85 14.93 -9.74 6.02
N ARG A 86 15.13 -11.05 5.93
CA ARG A 86 15.75 -11.84 7.00
C ARG A 86 17.21 -11.51 7.25
N SER A 87 17.91 -10.98 6.25
CA SER A 87 19.31 -10.53 6.39
C SER A 87 19.43 -9.16 7.08
N LEU A 88 18.35 -8.36 7.10
CA LEU A 88 18.36 -7.06 7.77
C LEU A 88 18.49 -7.22 9.27
N ARG A 89 19.29 -6.34 9.88
CA ARG A 89 19.43 -6.27 11.34
C ARG A 89 18.30 -5.41 11.92
N GLY A 90 17.72 -5.81 13.06
CA GLY A 90 16.74 -5.02 13.80
C GLY A 90 15.30 -5.51 13.69
N ALA A 91 14.34 -4.60 13.85
CA ALA A 91 12.92 -4.87 14.03
C ALA A 91 12.16 -5.36 12.76
N ALA A 92 12.82 -5.44 11.62
CA ALA A 92 12.21 -5.72 10.31
C ALA A 92 11.83 -7.19 10.08
N ARG A 93 11.44 -7.94 11.10
CA ARG A 93 11.34 -9.41 11.03
C ARG A 93 9.91 -9.96 11.01
N ALA A 94 8.88 -9.14 10.90
CA ALA A 94 7.53 -9.68 10.76
C ALA A 94 7.37 -10.34 9.38
N GLU A 95 6.81 -11.55 9.36
CA GLU A 95 6.55 -12.25 8.11
C GLU A 95 5.48 -11.47 7.32
N PRO A 96 5.76 -11.08 6.08
CA PRO A 96 4.83 -10.35 5.26
C PRO A 96 3.80 -11.28 4.64
N VAL A 97 2.63 -10.73 4.36
CA VAL A 97 1.70 -11.36 3.44
C VAL A 97 2.11 -10.98 2.02
N GLU A 98 2.24 -11.99 1.15
CA GLU A 98 2.52 -11.80 -0.27
C GLU A 98 1.22 -11.64 -1.04
N TYR A 99 1.17 -10.59 -1.85
CA TYR A 99 0.02 -10.24 -2.67
C TYR A 99 0.41 -10.08 -4.13
N ARG A 100 -0.59 -10.14 -5.00
CA ARG A 100 -0.51 -9.73 -6.40
C ARG A 100 -1.58 -8.72 -6.70
N LEU A 101 -1.24 -7.68 -7.48
CA LEU A 101 -2.24 -6.74 -7.97
C LEU A 101 -3.23 -7.50 -8.87
N ARG A 102 -4.51 -7.46 -8.50
CA ARG A 102 -5.60 -8.12 -9.24
C ARG A 102 -6.39 -7.11 -10.08
N ARG A 103 -6.70 -5.93 -9.51
CA ARG A 103 -7.47 -4.89 -10.17
C ARG A 103 -7.06 -3.51 -9.68
N GLY A 104 -6.86 -2.58 -10.62
CA GLY A 104 -6.72 -1.16 -10.35
C GLY A 104 -7.89 -0.38 -10.93
N VAL A 105 -8.42 0.57 -10.18
CA VAL A 105 -9.41 1.55 -10.62
C VAL A 105 -8.81 2.93 -10.38
N VAL A 106 -8.68 3.72 -11.44
CA VAL A 106 -8.24 5.12 -11.37
C VAL A 106 -9.45 5.99 -11.60
N LEU A 107 -9.85 6.75 -10.59
CA LEU A 107 -11.07 7.58 -10.60
C LEU A 107 -10.77 9.03 -10.94
N ALA A 108 -9.60 9.52 -10.53
CA ALA A 108 -9.15 10.86 -10.85
C ALA A 108 -7.63 10.93 -10.95
N SER A 109 -7.13 11.78 -11.84
CA SER A 109 -5.71 12.14 -11.88
C SER A 109 -5.48 13.39 -11.04
N SER A 110 -4.34 13.44 -10.34
CA SER A 110 -3.93 14.60 -9.58
C SER A 110 -2.47 14.91 -9.87
N ALA A 111 -2.17 16.18 -10.11
CA ALA A 111 -0.79 16.66 -10.23
C ALA A 111 -0.09 16.72 -8.86
N ARG A 112 -0.84 16.64 -7.76
CA ARG A 112 -0.30 16.64 -6.40
C ARG A 112 -0.21 15.19 -5.90
N PRO A 113 0.77 14.89 -5.05
CA PRO A 113 0.81 13.60 -4.35
C PRO A 113 -0.48 13.36 -3.56
N PRO A 114 -0.88 12.10 -3.37
CA PRO A 114 -1.98 11.76 -2.47
C PRO A 114 -1.73 12.31 -1.05
N GLY A 115 -2.77 12.87 -0.42
CA GLY A 115 -2.69 13.34 0.96
C GLY A 115 -2.68 12.17 1.94
N CYS A 116 -3.40 11.10 1.64
CA CYS A 116 -3.35 9.87 2.44
C CYS A 116 -3.60 8.61 1.61
N ALA A 117 -3.26 7.47 2.20
CA ALA A 117 -3.62 6.14 1.74
C ALA A 117 -4.58 5.49 2.75
N VAL A 118 -5.57 4.77 2.25
CA VAL A 118 -6.45 3.94 3.06
C VAL A 118 -6.24 2.49 2.67
N VAL A 119 -5.85 1.68 3.64
CA VAL A 119 -5.66 0.24 3.43
C VAL A 119 -6.74 -0.50 4.17
N ALA A 120 -7.59 -1.20 3.41
CA ALA A 120 -8.63 -2.08 3.92
C ALA A 120 -8.27 -3.54 3.63
N THR A 121 -8.56 -4.43 4.59
CA THR A 121 -8.26 -5.85 4.46
C THR A 121 -9.49 -6.69 4.72
N PHE A 122 -9.61 -7.77 3.97
CA PHE A 122 -10.68 -8.77 4.07
C PHE A 122 -10.05 -10.15 4.22
N ASP A 123 -10.51 -10.94 5.17
CA ASP A 123 -10.30 -12.38 5.17
C ASP A 123 -11.33 -13.05 4.27
N VAL A 124 -10.91 -14.01 3.48
CA VAL A 124 -11.77 -14.67 2.49
C VAL A 124 -11.49 -16.17 2.42
N ASP A 125 -12.51 -16.93 2.05
CA ASP A 125 -12.43 -18.37 1.91
C ASP A 125 -12.07 -18.78 0.47
N GLY A 126 -10.81 -18.53 0.08
CA GLY A 126 -10.23 -18.97 -1.19
C GLY A 126 -10.34 -17.97 -2.35
N ALA A 127 -9.69 -18.30 -3.45
CA ALA A 127 -9.48 -17.42 -4.61
C ALA A 127 -10.80 -16.94 -5.27
N GLU A 128 -11.81 -17.80 -5.33
CA GLU A 128 -13.13 -17.40 -5.87
C GLU A 128 -13.75 -16.25 -5.06
N ARG A 129 -13.55 -16.25 -3.73
CA ARG A 129 -14.06 -15.20 -2.85
C ARG A 129 -13.23 -13.92 -2.97
N GLN A 130 -11.92 -14.06 -3.25
CA GLN A 130 -11.08 -12.90 -3.57
C GLN A 130 -11.63 -12.13 -4.78
N ASP A 131 -11.89 -12.82 -5.90
CA ASP A 131 -12.42 -12.19 -7.10
C ASP A 131 -13.82 -11.60 -6.87
N ARG A 132 -14.69 -12.35 -6.22
CA ARG A 132 -16.07 -11.92 -5.97
C ARG A 132 -16.16 -10.65 -5.13
N ILE A 133 -15.38 -10.53 -4.07
CA ILE A 133 -15.40 -9.30 -3.25
C ILE A 133 -14.83 -8.10 -4.01
N ILE A 134 -13.78 -8.29 -4.80
CA ILE A 134 -13.22 -7.23 -5.64
C ILE A 134 -14.28 -6.72 -6.62
N GLU A 135 -14.92 -7.61 -7.35
CA GLU A 135 -15.98 -7.25 -8.32
C GLU A 135 -17.15 -6.54 -7.65
N SER A 136 -17.56 -7.02 -6.46
CA SER A 136 -18.66 -6.40 -5.71
C SER A 136 -18.33 -4.98 -5.27
N VAL A 137 -17.10 -4.72 -4.79
CA VAL A 137 -16.67 -3.38 -4.35
C VAL A 137 -16.47 -2.46 -5.55
N VAL A 138 -15.84 -2.95 -6.62
CA VAL A 138 -15.65 -2.17 -7.87
C VAL A 138 -17.00 -1.81 -8.47
N GLY A 139 -17.93 -2.77 -8.58
CA GLY A 139 -19.27 -2.49 -9.10
C GLY A 139 -20.04 -1.46 -8.27
N ALA A 140 -19.86 -1.46 -6.94
CA ALA A 140 -20.44 -0.44 -6.07
C ALA A 140 -19.82 0.96 -6.26
N LEU A 141 -18.53 1.03 -6.62
CA LEU A 141 -17.87 2.29 -6.95
C LEU A 141 -18.27 2.80 -8.33
N ASP A 142 -18.27 1.92 -9.32
CA ASP A 142 -18.64 2.26 -10.71
C ASP A 142 -20.11 2.70 -10.84
N GLY A 143 -20.99 2.12 -10.03
CA GLY A 143 -22.42 2.47 -9.99
C GLY A 143 -22.73 3.72 -9.16
N ALA A 144 -21.76 4.29 -8.45
CA ALA A 144 -21.97 5.45 -7.60
C ALA A 144 -21.72 6.76 -8.38
N PRO A 145 -22.54 7.82 -8.16
CA PRO A 145 -22.23 9.15 -8.66
C PRO A 145 -20.86 9.64 -8.22
N ALA A 146 -20.13 10.32 -9.11
CA ALA A 146 -18.75 10.76 -8.87
C ALA A 146 -18.59 11.68 -7.64
N ASP A 147 -19.62 12.43 -7.28
CA ASP A 147 -19.63 13.30 -6.09
C ASP A 147 -19.63 12.52 -4.77
N GLN A 148 -20.08 11.25 -4.78
CA GLN A 148 -20.14 10.41 -3.59
C GLN A 148 -18.80 9.75 -3.23
N HIS A 149 -17.80 9.79 -4.11
CA HIS A 149 -16.43 9.36 -3.85
C HIS A 149 -15.42 10.46 -4.20
N ARG A 150 -15.84 11.71 -4.09
CA ARG A 150 -15.00 12.89 -4.35
C ARG A 150 -13.74 12.83 -3.49
N GLY A 151 -12.58 13.02 -4.16
CA GLY A 151 -11.28 12.95 -3.51
C GLY A 151 -10.64 11.56 -3.46
N MET A 152 -11.37 10.50 -3.83
CA MET A 152 -10.74 9.22 -4.11
C MET A 152 -10.00 9.30 -5.44
N LEU A 153 -8.69 9.08 -5.44
CA LEU A 153 -7.86 9.13 -6.64
C LEU A 153 -7.83 7.77 -7.33
N SER A 154 -7.66 6.71 -6.54
CA SER A 154 -7.61 5.35 -7.07
C SER A 154 -7.84 4.32 -5.97
N ALA A 155 -8.26 3.12 -6.37
CA ALA A 155 -8.34 1.93 -5.52
C ALA A 155 -7.63 0.77 -6.22
N HIS A 156 -6.74 0.09 -5.53
CA HIS A 156 -5.96 -1.03 -6.05
C HIS A 156 -6.15 -2.26 -5.16
N PHE A 157 -6.74 -3.28 -5.75
CA PHE A 157 -7.08 -4.52 -5.08
C PHE A 157 -6.00 -5.56 -5.33
N HIS A 158 -5.52 -6.13 -4.24
CA HIS A 158 -4.49 -7.15 -4.25
C HIS A 158 -5.04 -8.43 -3.63
N THR A 159 -4.77 -9.57 -4.25
CA THR A 159 -5.11 -10.90 -3.73
C THR A 159 -3.88 -11.53 -3.11
N SER A 160 -3.99 -12.08 -1.90
CA SER A 160 -2.91 -12.85 -1.29
C SER A 160 -2.69 -14.16 -2.07
N THR A 161 -1.42 -14.57 -2.17
CA THR A 161 -1.04 -15.76 -2.95
C THR A 161 -1.51 -17.07 -2.32
N ASP A 162 -1.81 -17.07 -1.03
CA ASP A 162 -2.39 -18.19 -0.29
C ASP A 162 -3.92 -18.28 -0.38
N GLY A 163 -4.57 -17.32 -1.07
CA GLY A 163 -6.02 -17.31 -1.26
C GLY A 163 -6.82 -16.81 -0.05
N SER A 164 -6.18 -16.40 1.06
CA SER A 164 -6.85 -16.12 2.33
C SER A 164 -7.28 -14.66 2.51
N ARG A 165 -6.72 -13.71 1.72
CA ARG A 165 -6.93 -12.27 1.94
C ARG A 165 -7.09 -11.48 0.66
N VAL A 166 -7.85 -10.39 0.78
CA VAL A 166 -7.85 -9.27 -0.17
C VAL A 166 -7.42 -8.01 0.56
N LEU A 167 -6.53 -7.23 -0.07
CA LEU A 167 -6.10 -5.92 0.40
C LEU A 167 -6.49 -4.87 -0.65
N ASN A 168 -7.20 -3.84 -0.22
CA ASN A 168 -7.47 -2.66 -1.02
C ASN A 168 -6.57 -1.52 -0.54
N TYR A 169 -5.72 -1.01 -1.43
CA TYR A 169 -4.93 0.19 -1.22
C TYR A 169 -5.57 1.33 -2.02
N ALA A 170 -6.27 2.24 -1.34
CA ALA A 170 -6.91 3.39 -1.95
C ALA A 170 -6.12 4.68 -1.67
N ARG A 171 -5.96 5.53 -2.69
CA ARG A 171 -5.32 6.85 -2.56
C ARG A 171 -6.37 7.95 -2.52
N TRP A 172 -6.17 8.91 -1.65
CA TRP A 172 -7.08 10.01 -1.43
C TRP A 172 -6.37 11.37 -1.49
N THR A 173 -7.09 12.41 -1.86
CA THR A 173 -6.57 13.79 -1.89
C THR A 173 -6.27 14.31 -0.49
N SER A 174 -7.03 13.89 0.53
CA SER A 174 -6.83 14.28 1.93
C SER A 174 -7.56 13.35 2.89
N ASP A 175 -7.30 13.50 4.18
CA ASP A 175 -7.98 12.80 5.27
C ASP A 175 -9.47 13.17 5.32
N GLU A 176 -9.79 14.45 5.14
CA GLU A 176 -11.15 14.98 5.18
C GLU A 176 -12.01 14.41 4.02
N ALA A 177 -11.40 14.25 2.83
CA ALA A 177 -12.09 13.64 1.70
C ALA A 177 -12.49 12.18 1.99
N HIS A 178 -11.59 11.43 2.65
CA HIS A 178 -11.94 10.07 3.08
C HIS A 178 -12.98 10.07 4.21
N GLU A 179 -12.93 11.00 5.15
CA GLU A 179 -13.93 11.12 6.23
C GLU A 179 -15.33 11.43 5.66
N ALA A 180 -15.41 12.33 4.70
CA ALA A 180 -16.66 12.62 4.00
C ALA A 180 -17.23 11.38 3.28
N PHE A 181 -16.37 10.58 2.65
CA PHE A 181 -16.77 9.31 2.03
C PHE A 181 -17.35 8.31 3.05
N LEU A 182 -16.77 8.22 4.26
CA LEU A 182 -17.26 7.31 5.28
C LEU A 182 -18.69 7.59 5.71
N ALA A 183 -19.12 8.86 5.68
CA ALA A 183 -20.49 9.27 5.95
C ALA A 183 -21.45 9.04 4.76
N GLY A 184 -20.90 8.75 3.57
CA GLY A 184 -21.62 8.72 2.30
C GLY A 184 -22.42 7.45 2.02
N ALA A 185 -23.25 7.50 0.97
CA ALA A 185 -24.06 6.38 0.52
C ALA A 185 -23.21 5.28 -0.13
N THR A 186 -22.15 5.65 -0.87
CA THR A 186 -21.23 4.69 -1.51
C THR A 186 -20.56 3.81 -0.47
N ARG A 187 -20.11 4.38 0.66
CA ARG A 187 -19.56 3.58 1.77
C ARG A 187 -20.57 2.56 2.29
N ARG A 188 -21.83 2.98 2.47
CA ARG A 188 -22.90 2.06 2.89
C ARG A 188 -23.16 0.96 1.84
N ALA A 189 -23.08 1.29 0.55
CA ALA A 189 -23.24 0.31 -0.53
C ALA A 189 -22.08 -0.70 -0.54
N THR A 190 -20.83 -0.27 -0.40
CA THR A 190 -19.67 -1.18 -0.32
C THR A 190 -19.73 -2.09 0.91
N LEU A 191 -20.18 -1.58 2.06
CA LEU A 191 -20.38 -2.40 3.26
C LEU A 191 -21.47 -3.47 3.07
N ARG A 192 -22.60 -3.11 2.44
CA ARG A 192 -23.67 -4.08 2.14
C ARG A 192 -23.16 -5.16 1.16
N ALA A 193 -22.46 -4.75 0.10
CA ALA A 193 -21.88 -5.67 -0.88
C ALA A 193 -20.91 -6.66 -0.21
N THR A 194 -20.06 -6.18 0.70
CA THR A 194 -19.13 -7.01 1.46
C THR A 194 -19.88 -7.98 2.38
N GLY A 195 -20.85 -7.48 3.16
CA GLY A 195 -21.62 -8.30 4.11
C GLY A 195 -22.54 -9.32 3.44
N ALA A 196 -22.95 -9.08 2.18
CA ALA A 196 -23.74 -10.01 1.39
C ALA A 196 -22.94 -11.12 0.72
N THR A 197 -21.60 -11.08 0.78
CA THR A 197 -20.74 -12.07 0.15
C THR A 197 -20.34 -13.17 1.13
N PRO A 198 -20.92 -14.38 1.06
CA PRO A 198 -20.56 -15.49 1.97
C PRO A 198 -19.07 -15.84 1.85
N GLY A 199 -18.44 -16.13 2.98
CA GLY A 199 -17.02 -16.45 3.04
C GLY A 199 -16.09 -15.23 2.94
N VAL A 200 -16.64 -14.01 3.09
CA VAL A 200 -15.87 -12.75 3.17
C VAL A 200 -16.10 -12.09 4.52
N ARG A 201 -15.01 -11.75 5.19
CA ARG A 201 -15.01 -11.10 6.52
C ARG A 201 -14.16 -9.83 6.45
N PRO A 202 -14.77 -8.63 6.52
CA PRO A 202 -14.01 -7.40 6.61
C PRO A 202 -13.27 -7.36 7.95
N ILE A 203 -11.93 -7.22 7.90
CA ILE A 203 -11.11 -7.04 9.11
C ILE A 203 -11.20 -5.59 9.56
N GLY A 204 -11.23 -4.66 8.60
CA GLY A 204 -11.25 -3.23 8.87
C GLY A 204 -10.41 -2.44 7.87
N PHE A 205 -10.20 -1.18 8.18
CA PHE A 205 -9.30 -0.32 7.43
C PHE A 205 -8.53 0.61 8.38
N LYS A 206 -7.38 1.07 7.91
CA LYS A 206 -6.61 2.14 8.54
C LYS A 206 -6.25 3.18 7.48
N ARG A 207 -6.19 4.44 7.90
CA ARG A 207 -5.68 5.55 7.09
C ARG A 207 -4.24 5.82 7.47
N TYR A 208 -3.40 6.06 6.46
CA TYR A 208 -1.95 6.17 6.60
C TYR A 208 -1.42 7.41 5.90
N HIS A 209 -0.39 8.00 6.47
CA HIS A 209 0.49 8.93 5.80
C HIS A 209 1.81 8.23 5.43
N LEU A 210 2.31 8.54 4.24
CA LEU A 210 3.62 8.06 3.80
C LEU A 210 4.71 8.69 4.67
N HIS A 211 5.60 7.87 5.22
CA HIS A 211 6.71 8.31 6.06
C HIS A 211 8.05 8.19 5.32
N HIS A 212 8.32 7.03 4.71
CA HIS A 212 9.49 6.81 3.87
C HIS A 212 9.11 6.18 2.53
N ALA A 213 9.86 6.57 1.47
CA ALA A 213 9.86 5.93 0.16
C ALA A 213 11.30 5.65 -0.27
N ILE A 214 11.57 4.43 -0.72
CA ILE A 214 12.83 3.99 -1.27
C ILE A 214 12.53 3.38 -2.64
N ASP A 215 13.03 4.01 -3.71
CA ASP A 215 12.95 3.49 -5.07
C ASP A 215 14.27 2.80 -5.40
N LEU A 216 14.23 1.49 -5.64
CA LEU A 216 15.39 0.66 -5.92
C LEU A 216 15.63 0.51 -7.43
N GLY A 217 14.62 0.85 -8.25
CA GLY A 217 14.70 0.69 -9.72
C GLY A 217 15.49 1.78 -10.44
N ARG A 218 15.73 2.92 -9.81
CA ARG A 218 16.42 4.08 -10.44
C ARG A 218 17.89 4.24 -10.09
N SER A 219 18.38 3.52 -9.07
CA SER A 219 19.72 3.80 -8.49
C SER A 219 20.91 3.11 -9.20
N ARG A 220 20.69 2.19 -10.15
CA ARG A 220 21.80 1.37 -10.72
C ARG A 220 22.29 1.74 -12.11
N THR A 221 21.63 2.66 -12.82
CA THR A 221 22.10 3.11 -14.15
C THR A 221 23.17 4.19 -14.12
N GLY A 222 23.58 4.65 -12.95
CA GLY A 222 24.53 5.78 -12.78
C GLY A 222 25.96 5.44 -12.34
N ARG A 223 26.30 4.17 -12.02
CA ARG A 223 27.62 3.82 -11.45
C ARG A 223 28.61 3.14 -12.36
N ASP A 224 28.27 2.88 -13.61
CA ASP A 224 29.16 2.15 -14.52
C ASP A 224 29.55 2.97 -15.74
N ARG A 225 30.17 4.13 -15.57
CA ARG A 225 31.00 4.78 -16.62
C ARG A 225 31.92 5.84 -15.99
N SER A 226 32.94 5.41 -15.25
CA SER A 226 34.19 6.17 -15.17
C SER A 226 35.32 5.31 -14.56
N THR A 227 35.84 4.39 -15.36
CA THR A 227 37.21 3.91 -15.27
C THR A 227 37.61 3.42 -16.65
N SER A 228 38.23 4.29 -17.41
CA SER A 228 39.24 3.97 -18.42
C SER A 228 40.12 5.20 -18.61
#